data_481dd211ab09ca48139b15f6c1e608fa
#
_entry.id   481dd211ab09ca48139b15f6c1e608fa
#
_cell.length_a   1.000
_cell.length_b   1.000
_cell.length_c   1.000
_cell.angle_alpha   90.00
_cell.angle_beta   90.00
_cell.angle_gamma   90.00
#
_symmetry.space_group_name_H-M   'P 1'
#
loop_
_entity.id
_entity.type
_entity.pdbx_description
1 polymer ?
#
loop_
_entity_poly.entity_id
_entity_poly.type
_entity_poly.pdbx_seq_one_letter_code
_entity_poly.pdbx_strand_id
1 'polypeptide(L)'
;MIWADSSVLVALCDRSDALAQRAVEQLQLLKGRKVGVTLPVLTETWHLLETAWLRKILVEWLRGGGATVESPVEQRDALGDVWRWLEKYEEHDPDFADAYLVIATAEKKSSIWTFDREFAHVWRQLDGARVRLAFPLR
;
A
#
# COMPACT_ATOMS: atom_id res chain seq x y z
N MET A 1 8.96 8.22 -2.96
CA MET A 1 8.19 7.04 -3.39
C MET A 1 6.80 7.06 -2.77
N ILE A 2 5.80 6.75 -3.54
CA ILE A 2 4.42 6.58 -3.08
C ILE A 2 4.09 5.10 -3.14
N TRP A 3 3.78 4.49 -2.00
CA TRP A 3 3.48 3.06 -1.91
C TRP A 3 1.97 2.84 -1.95
N ALA A 4 1.48 2.16 -2.98
CA ALA A 4 0.06 1.84 -3.09
C ALA A 4 -0.31 0.66 -2.18
N ASP A 5 -1.40 0.83 -1.43
CA ASP A 5 -1.99 -0.23 -0.61
C ASP A 5 -2.99 -1.05 -1.44
N SER A 6 -3.32 -2.25 -0.96
CA SER A 6 -4.27 -3.14 -1.62
C SER A 6 -5.65 -2.49 -1.83
N SER A 7 -6.13 -1.68 -0.89
CA SER A 7 -7.42 -1.00 -1.01
C SER A 7 -7.49 -0.12 -2.27
N VAL A 8 -6.39 0.55 -2.61
CA VAL A 8 -6.29 1.37 -3.81
C VAL A 8 -6.20 0.52 -5.07
N LEU A 9 -5.37 -0.54 -5.04
CA LEU A 9 -5.19 -1.41 -6.20
C LEU A 9 -6.48 -2.13 -6.58
N VAL A 10 -7.24 -2.60 -5.60
CA VAL A 10 -8.56 -3.20 -5.84
C VAL A 10 -9.49 -2.19 -6.48
N ALA A 11 -9.55 -0.97 -5.95
CA ALA A 11 -10.39 0.09 -6.49
C ALA A 11 -10.01 0.48 -7.92
N LEU A 12 -8.71 0.46 -8.27
CA LEU A 12 -8.25 0.73 -9.63
C LEU A 12 -8.62 -0.39 -10.61
N CYS A 13 -8.64 -1.64 -10.16
CA CYS A 13 -8.91 -2.79 -11.02
C CYS A 13 -10.39 -3.11 -11.15
N ASP A 14 -11.18 -2.88 -10.10
CA ASP A 14 -12.60 -3.26 -10.04
C ASP A 14 -13.48 -2.02 -10.09
N ARG A 15 -14.09 -1.78 -11.26
CA ARG A 15 -14.97 -0.63 -11.48
C ARG A 15 -16.23 -0.65 -10.61
N SER A 16 -16.62 -1.82 -10.07
CA SER A 16 -17.74 -1.93 -9.15
C SER A 16 -17.41 -1.55 -7.71
N ASP A 17 -16.13 -1.35 -7.40
CA ASP A 17 -15.71 -0.89 -6.08
C ASP A 17 -16.24 0.53 -5.83
N ALA A 18 -16.76 0.76 -4.62
CA ALA A 18 -17.34 2.06 -4.24
C ALA A 18 -16.33 3.21 -4.35
N LEU A 19 -15.04 2.92 -4.27
CA LEU A 19 -13.95 3.90 -4.31
C LEU A 19 -13.23 3.94 -5.67
N ALA A 20 -13.75 3.24 -6.68
CA ALA A 20 -13.10 3.12 -7.99
C ALA A 20 -12.85 4.50 -8.64
N GLN A 21 -13.85 5.36 -8.66
CA GLN A 21 -13.70 6.70 -9.25
C GLN A 21 -12.70 7.55 -8.48
N ARG A 22 -12.77 7.51 -7.14
CA ARG A 22 -11.81 8.25 -6.31
C ARG A 22 -10.37 7.80 -6.55
N ALA A 23 -10.14 6.49 -6.69
CA ALA A 23 -8.82 5.94 -6.98
C ALA A 23 -8.28 6.47 -8.32
N VAL A 24 -9.11 6.49 -9.36
CA VAL A 24 -8.73 7.04 -10.67
C VAL A 24 -8.39 8.52 -10.60
N GLU A 25 -9.20 9.31 -9.89
CA GLU A 25 -8.96 10.74 -9.71
C GLU A 25 -7.64 10.98 -8.96
N GLN A 26 -7.39 10.23 -7.90
CA GLN A 26 -6.14 10.33 -7.15
C GLN A 26 -4.94 9.91 -7.99
N LEU A 27 -5.07 8.86 -8.81
CA LEU A 27 -4.02 8.43 -9.71
C LEU A 27 -3.63 9.56 -10.67
N GLN A 28 -4.60 10.28 -11.20
CA GLN A 28 -4.35 11.43 -12.07
C GLN A 28 -3.58 12.55 -11.34
N LEU A 29 -3.90 12.78 -10.07
CA LEU A 29 -3.19 13.76 -9.24
C LEU A 29 -1.74 13.33 -8.96
N LEU A 30 -1.44 12.04 -9.01
CA LEU A 30 -0.10 11.48 -8.82
C LEU A 30 0.71 11.43 -10.12
N LYS A 31 0.19 11.91 -11.23
CA LYS A 31 0.88 11.90 -12.53
C LYS A 31 2.26 12.53 -12.41
N GLY A 32 3.26 11.83 -12.91
CA GLY A 32 4.66 12.27 -12.79
C GLY A 32 5.32 11.88 -11.47
N ARG A 33 4.59 11.32 -10.51
CA ARG A 33 5.13 10.79 -9.26
C ARG A 33 5.36 9.28 -9.39
N LYS A 34 6.43 8.80 -8.77
CA LYS A 34 6.75 7.37 -8.78
C LYS A 34 5.86 6.62 -7.78
N VAL A 35 5.13 5.62 -8.29
CA VAL A 35 4.29 4.73 -7.49
C VAL A 35 4.94 3.36 -7.41
N GLY A 36 5.04 2.81 -6.21
CA GLY A 36 5.56 1.47 -5.96
C GLY A 36 4.51 0.56 -5.36
N VAL A 37 4.67 -0.73 -5.62
CA VAL A 37 3.88 -1.80 -5.02
C VAL A 37 4.84 -2.79 -4.39
N THR A 38 4.62 -3.13 -3.13
CA THR A 38 5.43 -4.14 -2.44
C THR A 38 4.87 -5.54 -2.74
N LEU A 39 5.72 -6.57 -2.67
CA LEU A 39 5.26 -7.95 -2.87
C LEU A 39 4.16 -8.37 -1.89
N PRO A 40 4.23 -8.05 -0.59
CA PRO A 40 3.12 -8.38 0.31
C PRO A 40 1.79 -7.76 -0.10
N VAL A 41 1.80 -6.49 -0.51
CA VAL A 41 0.59 -5.82 -1.02
C VAL A 41 0.10 -6.48 -2.30
N LEU A 42 1.00 -6.82 -3.21
CA LEU A 42 0.63 -7.50 -4.46
C LEU A 42 -0.06 -8.84 -4.19
N THR A 43 0.48 -9.62 -3.25
CA THR A 43 -0.08 -10.91 -2.85
C THR A 43 -1.48 -10.74 -2.26
N GLU A 44 -1.65 -9.78 -1.35
CA GLU A 44 -2.95 -9.47 -0.75
C GLU A 44 -3.96 -9.02 -1.81
N THR A 45 -3.55 -8.13 -2.70
CA THR A 45 -4.39 -7.63 -3.79
C THR A 45 -4.84 -8.79 -4.70
N TRP A 46 -3.92 -9.70 -5.02
CA TRP A 46 -4.22 -10.87 -5.84
C TRP A 46 -5.35 -11.71 -5.24
N HIS A 47 -5.33 -11.91 -3.93
CA HIS A 47 -6.37 -12.64 -3.22
C HIS A 47 -7.71 -11.88 -3.17
N LEU A 48 -7.65 -10.55 -3.05
CA LEU A 48 -8.84 -9.71 -3.00
C LEU A 48 -9.53 -9.58 -4.36
N LEU A 49 -8.79 -9.68 -5.45
CA LEU A 49 -9.34 -9.70 -6.81
C LEU A 49 -9.87 -11.11 -7.12
N GLU A 50 -11.19 -11.27 -7.09
CA GLU A 50 -11.85 -12.58 -7.08
C GLU A 50 -11.90 -13.27 -8.44
N THR A 51 -11.61 -12.57 -9.55
CA THR A 51 -11.73 -13.12 -10.90
C THR A 51 -10.43 -13.03 -11.67
N ALA A 52 -10.21 -13.95 -12.60
CA ALA A 52 -9.07 -13.91 -13.51
C ALA A 52 -9.05 -12.62 -14.36
N TRP A 53 -10.22 -12.10 -14.71
CA TRP A 53 -10.36 -10.86 -15.46
C TRP A 53 -9.78 -9.66 -14.71
N LEU A 54 -10.14 -9.52 -13.42
CA LEU A 54 -9.64 -8.42 -12.58
C LEU A 54 -8.13 -8.53 -12.34
N ARG A 55 -7.63 -9.74 -12.14
CA ARG A 55 -6.19 -10.00 -11.98
C ARG A 55 -5.41 -9.66 -13.25
N LYS A 56 -5.99 -9.94 -14.41
CA LYS A 56 -5.40 -9.56 -15.69
C LYS A 56 -5.27 -8.05 -15.82
N ILE A 57 -6.27 -7.29 -15.39
CA ILE A 57 -6.21 -5.82 -15.40
C ILE A 57 -5.02 -5.34 -14.55
N LEU A 58 -4.84 -5.91 -13.37
CA LEU A 58 -3.70 -5.57 -12.50
C LEU A 58 -2.35 -5.83 -13.20
N VAL A 59 -2.20 -7.01 -13.79
CA VAL A 59 -0.96 -7.38 -14.49
C VAL A 59 -0.69 -6.43 -15.66
N GLU A 60 -1.69 -6.12 -16.46
CA GLU A 60 -1.55 -5.21 -17.58
C GLU A 60 -1.17 -3.79 -17.14
N TRP A 61 -1.75 -3.31 -16.04
CA TRP A 61 -1.41 -2.01 -15.48
C TRP A 61 0.05 -1.96 -15.00
N LEU A 62 0.50 -3.00 -14.31
CA LEU A 62 1.90 -3.11 -13.85
C LEU A 62 2.88 -3.21 -15.03
N ARG A 63 2.58 -4.03 -16.01
CA ARG A 63 3.42 -4.19 -17.21
C ARG A 63 3.47 -2.91 -18.05
N GLY A 64 2.41 -2.14 -18.04
CA GLY A 64 2.33 -0.84 -18.72
C GLY A 64 3.02 0.30 -17.99
N GLY A 65 3.63 0.04 -16.84
CA GLY A 65 4.39 1.05 -16.11
C GLY A 65 3.54 1.86 -15.11
N GLY A 66 2.35 1.37 -14.74
CA GLY A 66 1.50 2.04 -13.75
C GLY A 66 2.14 2.16 -12.38
N ALA A 67 2.92 1.14 -11.99
CA ALA A 67 3.73 1.14 -10.79
C ALA A 67 4.92 0.18 -10.95
N THR A 68 5.91 0.30 -10.09
CA THR A 68 7.03 -0.66 -10.01
C THR A 68 6.86 -1.56 -8.79
N VAL A 69 7.15 -2.85 -8.95
CA VAL A 69 7.15 -3.79 -7.83
C VAL A 69 8.52 -3.78 -7.18
N GLU A 70 8.59 -3.49 -5.88
CA GLU A 70 9.86 -3.30 -5.17
C GLU A 70 9.84 -3.95 -3.79
N SER A 71 11.01 -4.15 -3.22
CA SER A 71 11.22 -4.77 -1.91
C SER A 71 12.05 -3.85 -0.99
N PRO A 72 11.52 -2.67 -0.61
CA PRO A 72 12.29 -1.65 0.10
C PRO A 72 12.75 -2.10 1.49
N VAL A 73 12.00 -2.94 2.17
CA VAL A 73 12.33 -3.42 3.52
C VAL A 73 13.55 -4.34 3.47
N GLU A 74 13.57 -5.30 2.55
CA GLU A 74 14.71 -6.22 2.38
C GLU A 74 15.95 -5.48 1.88
N GLN A 75 15.78 -4.51 0.97
CA GLN A 75 16.89 -3.71 0.46
C GLN A 75 17.60 -2.91 1.56
N ARG A 76 16.89 -2.53 2.62
CA ARG A 76 17.45 -1.81 3.77
C ARG A 76 17.74 -2.72 4.95
N ASP A 77 17.61 -4.03 4.79
CA ASP A 77 17.78 -5.00 5.87
C ASP A 77 16.89 -4.68 7.08
N ALA A 78 15.63 -4.33 6.83
CA ALA A 78 14.71 -3.84 7.84
C ALA A 78 13.59 -4.84 8.22
N LEU A 79 13.74 -6.14 7.88
CA LEU A 79 12.75 -7.16 8.28
C LEU A 79 12.63 -7.26 9.81
N GLY A 80 13.72 -7.07 10.54
CA GLY A 80 13.67 -7.04 12.00
C GLY A 80 12.73 -5.96 12.53
N ASP A 81 12.64 -4.82 11.85
CA ASP A 81 11.71 -3.75 12.22
C ASP A 81 10.25 -4.16 11.98
N VAL A 82 9.99 -4.94 10.92
CA VAL A 82 8.65 -5.49 10.65
C VAL A 82 8.22 -6.41 11.81
N TRP A 83 9.12 -7.31 12.25
CA TRP A 83 8.85 -8.21 13.37
C TRP A 83 8.54 -7.45 14.65
N ARG A 84 9.32 -6.43 14.99
CA ARG A 84 9.10 -5.58 16.16
C ARG A 84 7.78 -4.82 16.09
N TRP A 85 7.43 -4.33 14.91
CA TRP A 85 6.17 -3.63 14.70
C TRP A 85 4.97 -4.56 14.89
N LEU A 86 5.03 -5.78 14.34
CA LEU A 86 3.97 -6.78 14.51
C LEU A 86 3.78 -7.15 15.97
N GLU A 87 4.86 -7.29 16.74
CA GLU A 87 4.77 -7.53 18.18
C GLU A 87 4.11 -6.36 18.91
N LYS A 88 4.47 -5.14 18.54
CA LYS A 88 3.88 -3.94 19.15
C LYS A 88 2.38 -3.84 18.95
N TYR A 89 1.88 -4.25 17.80
CA TYR A 89 0.47 -4.16 17.45
C TYR A 89 -0.27 -5.50 17.48
N GLU A 90 0.28 -6.49 18.15
CA GLU A 90 -0.25 -7.85 18.24
C GLU A 90 -1.74 -7.91 18.58
N GLU A 91 -2.20 -7.06 19.52
CA GLU A 91 -3.61 -7.01 19.93
C GLU A 91 -4.57 -6.57 18.83
N HIS A 92 -4.07 -5.87 17.83
CA HIS A 92 -4.87 -5.40 16.68
C HIS A 92 -4.88 -6.40 15.53
N ASP A 93 -4.12 -7.49 15.64
CA ASP A 93 -3.99 -8.53 14.61
C ASP A 93 -3.77 -7.94 13.19
N PRO A 94 -2.71 -7.11 12.99
CA PRO A 94 -2.49 -6.46 11.71
C PRO A 94 -2.06 -7.44 10.63
N ASP A 95 -2.38 -7.12 9.38
CA ASP A 95 -1.87 -7.85 8.24
C ASP A 95 -0.37 -7.61 8.04
N PHE A 96 0.33 -8.63 7.57
CA PHE A 96 1.75 -8.51 7.25
C PHE A 96 2.01 -7.40 6.23
N ALA A 97 1.13 -7.25 5.24
CA ALA A 97 1.25 -6.21 4.22
C ALA A 97 1.21 -4.81 4.83
N ASP A 98 0.36 -4.59 5.85
CA ASP A 98 0.28 -3.30 6.56
C ASP A 98 1.56 -3.01 7.33
N ALA A 99 2.06 -3.99 8.07
CA ALA A 99 3.33 -3.87 8.80
C ALA A 99 4.48 -3.53 7.85
N TYR A 100 4.55 -4.22 6.73
CA TYR A 100 5.57 -4.01 5.72
C TYR A 100 5.51 -2.57 5.17
N LEU A 101 4.31 -2.08 4.86
CA LEU A 101 4.12 -0.71 4.37
C LEU A 101 4.55 0.34 5.38
N VAL A 102 4.20 0.16 6.65
CA VAL A 102 4.60 1.11 7.70
C VAL A 102 6.13 1.20 7.76
N ILE A 103 6.82 0.08 7.76
CA ILE A 103 8.29 0.06 7.80
C ILE A 103 8.89 0.63 6.50
N ALA A 104 8.28 0.35 5.35
CA ALA A 104 8.72 0.92 4.07
C ALA A 104 8.68 2.45 4.09
N THR A 105 7.69 3.05 4.76
CA THR A 105 7.53 4.51 4.84
C THR A 105 8.30 5.16 5.98
N ALA A 106 9.07 4.40 6.76
CA ALA A 106 9.99 4.97 7.73
C ALA A 106 11.09 5.81 7.03
N GLU A 107 11.36 5.52 5.77
CA GLU A 107 12.26 6.30 4.94
C GLU A 107 11.66 7.67 4.63
N LYS A 108 12.48 8.72 4.72
CA LYS A 108 12.06 10.09 4.40
C LYS A 108 11.56 10.19 2.96
N LYS A 109 10.54 11.03 2.72
CA LYS A 109 9.91 11.26 1.41
C LYS A 109 9.09 10.09 0.88
N SER A 110 8.82 9.08 1.69
CA SER A 110 7.88 8.01 1.34
C SER A 110 6.53 8.23 2.00
N SER A 111 5.46 7.88 1.30
CA SER A 111 4.09 7.95 1.81
C SER A 111 3.27 6.77 1.31
N ILE A 112 2.16 6.49 1.98
CA ILE A 112 1.23 5.43 1.60
C ILE A 112 0.02 6.04 0.90
N TRP A 113 -0.35 5.47 -0.22
CA TRP A 113 -1.60 5.74 -0.91
C TRP A 113 -2.60 4.63 -0.56
N THR A 114 -3.57 4.95 0.27
CA THR A 114 -4.51 3.99 0.85
C THR A 114 -5.88 4.61 1.08
N PHE A 115 -6.90 3.75 1.18
CA PHE A 115 -8.23 4.10 1.68
C PHE A 115 -8.51 3.51 3.06
N ASP A 116 -7.56 2.76 3.63
CA ASP A 116 -7.70 2.14 4.94
C ASP A 116 -7.40 3.15 6.04
N ARG A 117 -8.42 3.47 6.83
CA ARG A 117 -8.33 4.45 7.92
C ARG A 117 -7.40 4.03 9.05
N GLU A 118 -7.09 2.76 9.19
CA GLU A 118 -6.15 2.29 10.21
C GLU A 118 -4.78 2.96 10.05
N PHE A 119 -4.34 3.23 8.83
CA PHE A 119 -3.09 3.96 8.59
C PHE A 119 -3.11 5.39 9.10
N ALA A 120 -4.27 6.02 9.17
CA ALA A 120 -4.42 7.36 9.69
C ALA A 120 -4.60 7.40 11.21
N HIS A 121 -5.35 6.43 11.76
CA HIS A 121 -5.87 6.51 13.12
C HIS A 121 -5.26 5.52 14.09
N VAL A 122 -4.73 4.40 13.63
CA VAL A 122 -4.23 3.31 14.49
C VAL A 122 -2.73 3.10 14.34
N TRP A 123 -2.27 2.87 13.11
CA TRP A 123 -0.88 2.53 12.87
C TRP A 123 0.04 3.74 13.06
N ARG A 124 1.20 3.49 13.68
CA ARG A 124 2.26 4.48 13.87
C ARG A 124 3.58 3.84 13.47
N GLN A 125 4.57 4.67 13.18
CA GLN A 125 5.95 4.22 13.02
C GLN A 125 6.49 3.65 14.35
N LEU A 126 7.59 2.92 14.31
CA LEU A 126 8.22 2.37 15.53
C LEU A 126 8.59 3.47 16.53
N ASP A 127 8.93 4.66 16.07
CA ASP A 127 9.25 5.82 16.91
C ASP A 127 8.01 6.58 17.41
N GLY A 128 6.80 6.10 17.08
CA GLY A 128 5.53 6.73 17.46
C GLY A 128 5.04 7.81 16.50
N ALA A 129 5.81 8.17 15.49
CA ALA A 129 5.40 9.17 14.51
C ALA A 129 4.20 8.67 13.67
N ARG A 130 3.41 9.61 13.17
CA ARG A 130 2.31 9.28 12.26
C ARG A 130 2.86 8.72 10.95
N VAL A 131 2.14 7.76 10.38
CA VAL A 131 2.42 7.27 9.05
C VAL A 131 2.09 8.38 8.04
N ARG A 132 2.99 8.63 7.11
CA ARG A 132 2.74 9.64 6.07
C ARG A 132 1.81 9.07 5.01
N LEU A 133 0.76 9.83 4.69
CA LEU A 133 -0.23 9.45 3.68
C LEU A 133 -0.10 10.34 2.46
N ALA A 134 -0.25 9.76 1.27
CA ALA A 134 -0.25 10.51 0.01
C ALA A 134 -1.46 11.44 -0.10
N PHE A 135 -2.61 10.99 0.44
CA PHE A 135 -3.84 11.76 0.53
C PHE A 135 -4.43 11.65 1.93
N PRO A 136 -4.99 12.72 2.48
CA PRO A 136 -5.56 12.66 3.82
C PRO A 136 -6.80 11.74 3.86
N LEU A 137 -6.97 11.04 4.99
CA LEU A 137 -8.13 10.23 5.29
C LEU A 137 -8.87 10.85 6.49
N ARG A 138 -10.19 10.94 6.36
CA ARG A 138 -11.05 11.49 7.41
C ARG A 138 -11.56 10.42 8.36
#